data_1d6a8e41f11e20faec08d6e65d8ac05c
#
_entry.id   1d6a8e41f11e20faec08d6e65d8ac05c
#
_cell.length_a   1.000
_cell.length_b   1.000
_cell.length_c   1.000
_cell.angle_alpha   90.00
_cell.angle_beta   90.00
_cell.angle_gamma   90.00
#
_symmetry.space_group_name_H-M   'P 1'
#
loop_
_entity.id
_entity.type
_entity.pdbx_description
1 polymer ?
#
loop_
_entity_poly.entity_id
_entity_poly.type
_entity_poly.pdbx_seq_one_letter_code
_entity_poly.pdbx_strand_id
1 'polypeptide(L)'
;MNRAVKDHDYLVVGATVEQMLSLGFTQVGKDFPVFLHPITKDEYALARTERKQGLGYTGFACYAEPDVTLEQDLLRRDLTVNAIAMSEDGTLFDPYNGKLDLEKKVLRHVSHAFVEDPLRVLRVARFAARYHHYGFTIAAETLELMTHISNSGELATLSAERVWQEMQRSLSEGTADEQRPDVFFKVLHQCHALKALWPELDALWGVPNPALWHPEICSGVHTMM
;
A
#
# COMPACT_ATOMS: atom_id res chain seq x y z
N MET A 1 0.58 -9.96 -15.27
CA MET A 1 1.01 -8.69 -15.92
C MET A 1 2.43 -8.90 -16.44
N ASN A 2 2.70 -8.65 -17.72
CA ASN A 2 4.06 -8.76 -18.29
C ASN A 2 4.84 -7.46 -18.03
N ARG A 3 5.14 -7.14 -16.76
CA ARG A 3 6.06 -6.06 -16.42
C ARG A 3 7.43 -6.63 -16.08
N ALA A 4 8.48 -5.93 -16.50
CA ALA A 4 9.83 -6.27 -16.05
C ALA A 4 9.92 -6.09 -14.54
N VAL A 5 10.40 -7.14 -13.85
CA VAL A 5 10.71 -7.08 -12.43
C VAL A 5 11.97 -6.23 -12.27
N LYS A 6 11.90 -5.18 -11.45
CA LYS A 6 13.02 -4.29 -11.17
C LYS A 6 13.73 -4.65 -9.88
N ASP A 7 12.96 -5.07 -8.88
CA ASP A 7 13.45 -5.35 -7.53
C ASP A 7 12.91 -6.71 -7.08
N HIS A 8 13.71 -7.43 -6.32
CA HIS A 8 13.33 -8.68 -5.67
C HIS A 8 13.31 -8.48 -4.16
N ASP A 9 12.16 -8.70 -3.55
CA ASP A 9 11.99 -8.70 -2.09
C ASP A 9 11.98 -10.14 -1.59
N TYR A 10 12.90 -10.47 -0.69
CA TYR A 10 13.00 -11.81 -0.12
C TYR A 10 12.42 -11.84 1.28
N LEU A 11 11.62 -12.86 1.57
CA LEU A 11 11.12 -13.14 2.90
C LEU A 11 11.83 -14.36 3.48
N VAL A 12 12.41 -14.21 4.67
CA VAL A 12 13.13 -15.25 5.39
C VAL A 12 12.26 -15.75 6.54
N VAL A 13 11.99 -17.05 6.56
CA VAL A 13 11.20 -17.72 7.59
C VAL A 13 12.13 -18.61 8.41
N GLY A 14 11.95 -18.64 9.73
CA GLY A 14 12.68 -19.52 10.63
C GLY A 14 14.11 -19.09 10.98
N ALA A 15 14.51 -17.83 10.66
CA ALA A 15 15.81 -17.30 11.03
C ALA A 15 15.71 -16.21 12.11
N THR A 16 16.82 -15.96 12.81
CA THR A 16 16.97 -14.88 13.77
C THR A 16 17.81 -13.73 13.21
N VAL A 17 17.72 -12.56 13.84
CA VAL A 17 18.56 -11.40 13.50
C VAL A 17 20.05 -11.75 13.59
N GLU A 18 20.45 -12.49 14.64
CA GLU A 18 21.84 -12.91 14.86
C GLU A 18 22.34 -13.83 13.75
N GLN A 19 21.51 -14.72 13.27
CA GLN A 19 21.84 -15.60 12.15
C GLN A 19 22.06 -14.80 10.88
N MET A 20 21.19 -13.84 10.56
CA MET A 20 21.36 -12.97 9.39
C MET A 20 22.65 -12.17 9.45
N LEU A 21 22.95 -11.56 10.62
CA LEU A 21 24.19 -10.81 10.82
C LEU A 21 25.42 -11.72 10.70
N SER A 22 25.39 -12.95 11.23
CA SER A 22 26.50 -13.91 11.14
C SER A 22 26.79 -14.35 9.71
N LEU A 23 25.79 -14.33 8.83
CA LEU A 23 25.93 -14.60 7.40
C LEU A 23 26.40 -13.38 6.60
N GLY A 24 26.69 -12.24 7.27
CA GLY A 24 27.23 -11.03 6.65
C GLY A 24 26.16 -10.10 6.07
N PHE A 25 24.89 -10.32 6.33
CA PHE A 25 23.84 -9.37 5.97
C PHE A 25 23.95 -8.09 6.82
N THR A 26 23.57 -6.96 6.24
CA THR A 26 23.58 -5.65 6.92
C THR A 26 22.15 -5.24 7.27
N GLN A 27 21.84 -5.08 8.55
CA GLN A 27 20.51 -4.61 8.97
C GLN A 27 20.35 -3.11 8.62
N VAL A 28 19.22 -2.77 7.99
CA VAL A 28 18.89 -1.39 7.56
C VAL A 28 17.66 -0.79 8.24
N GLY A 29 16.78 -1.61 8.77
CA GLY A 29 15.61 -1.16 9.54
C GLY A 29 15.91 -1.14 11.04
N LYS A 30 15.58 -0.02 11.74
CA LYS A 30 15.67 0.03 13.21
C LYS A 30 14.51 -0.68 13.90
N ASP A 31 13.32 -0.48 13.36
CA ASP A 31 12.07 -0.97 13.95
C ASP A 31 11.61 -2.29 13.34
N PHE A 32 12.13 -2.64 12.16
CA PHE A 32 11.78 -3.85 11.42
C PHE A 32 13.03 -4.60 10.97
N PRO A 33 13.08 -5.93 11.09
CA PRO A 33 14.25 -6.74 10.73
C PRO A 33 14.35 -6.90 9.20
N VAL A 34 14.81 -5.84 8.52
CA VAL A 34 15.14 -5.81 7.11
C VAL A 34 16.65 -5.74 6.93
N PHE A 35 17.19 -6.54 6.03
CA PHE A 35 18.61 -6.73 5.80
C PHE A 35 18.94 -6.60 4.32
N LEU A 36 20.15 -6.08 4.03
CA LEU A 36 20.71 -6.10 2.68
C LEU A 36 21.67 -7.26 2.52
N HIS A 37 21.52 -7.98 1.42
CA HIS A 37 22.45 -9.05 1.05
C HIS A 37 23.86 -8.48 0.86
N PRO A 38 24.91 -9.17 1.37
CA PRO A 38 26.28 -8.61 1.38
C PRO A 38 26.80 -8.23 0.00
N ILE A 39 26.42 -8.98 -1.03
CA ILE A 39 26.94 -8.83 -2.40
C ILE A 39 25.91 -8.12 -3.30
N THR A 40 24.69 -8.66 -3.44
CA THR A 40 23.69 -8.17 -4.41
C THR A 40 22.95 -6.93 -3.92
N LYS A 41 22.95 -6.66 -2.61
CA LYS A 41 22.18 -5.59 -1.95
C LYS A 41 20.66 -5.73 -2.06
N ASP A 42 20.17 -6.88 -2.47
CA ASP A 42 18.75 -7.19 -2.42
C ASP A 42 18.23 -7.16 -0.98
N GLU A 43 16.97 -6.81 -0.81
CA GLU A 43 16.33 -6.71 0.50
C GLU A 43 15.79 -8.07 0.97
N TYR A 44 16.17 -8.43 2.19
CA TYR A 44 15.71 -9.62 2.90
C TYR A 44 15.02 -9.20 4.19
N ALA A 45 13.76 -9.56 4.37
CA ALA A 45 13.01 -9.30 5.59
C ALA A 45 12.75 -10.61 6.34
N LEU A 46 12.90 -10.61 7.66
CA LEU A 46 12.39 -11.74 8.47
C LEU A 46 10.87 -11.73 8.48
N ALA A 47 10.28 -12.93 8.41
CA ALA A 47 8.86 -13.11 8.61
C ALA A 47 8.46 -12.55 9.98
N ARG A 48 7.37 -11.79 10.03
CA ARG A 48 6.97 -11.09 11.25
C ARG A 48 5.47 -10.94 11.36
N THR A 49 5.02 -10.79 12.59
CA THR A 49 3.70 -10.26 12.90
C THR A 49 3.84 -8.86 13.50
N GLU A 50 2.83 -8.05 13.31
CA GLU A 50 2.77 -6.69 13.85
C GLU A 50 1.51 -6.58 14.72
N ARG A 51 1.65 -5.98 15.92
CA ARG A 51 0.51 -5.71 16.80
C ARG A 51 0.49 -4.25 17.16
N LYS A 52 -0.64 -3.60 16.96
CA LYS A 52 -0.84 -2.22 17.39
C LYS A 52 -0.88 -2.15 18.92
N GLN A 53 0.05 -1.40 19.53
CA GLN A 53 0.13 -1.18 20.98
C GLN A 53 -0.16 0.28 21.36
N GLY A 54 -0.39 1.18 20.39
CA GLY A 54 -0.62 2.61 20.62
C GLY A 54 -1.15 3.32 19.39
N LEU A 55 -1.26 4.64 19.48
CA LEU A 55 -1.66 5.48 18.35
C LEU A 55 -0.46 5.80 17.44
N GLY A 56 -0.67 5.81 16.13
CA GLY A 56 0.33 6.19 15.13
C GLY A 56 1.36 5.09 14.80
N TYR A 57 2.38 5.46 14.01
CA TYR A 57 3.39 4.54 13.46
C TYR A 57 4.31 3.92 14.52
N THR A 58 4.62 4.64 15.60
CA THR A 58 5.48 4.15 16.69
C THR A 58 4.76 3.18 17.64
N GLY A 59 3.47 2.95 17.41
CA GLY A 59 2.64 2.08 18.23
C GLY A 59 2.60 0.62 17.81
N PHE A 60 3.50 0.15 16.93
CA PHE A 60 3.57 -1.26 16.54
C PHE A 60 4.66 -2.01 17.29
N ALA A 61 4.30 -3.13 17.91
CA ALA A 61 5.26 -4.15 18.33
C ALA A 61 5.47 -5.13 17.18
N CYS A 62 6.70 -5.18 16.68
CA CYS A 62 7.13 -6.17 15.69
C CYS A 62 7.61 -7.42 16.43
N TYR A 63 7.04 -8.57 16.08
CA TYR A 63 7.48 -9.89 16.54
C TYR A 63 7.98 -10.67 15.33
N ALA A 64 9.28 -10.95 15.27
CA ALA A 64 9.97 -11.56 14.14
C ALA A 64 10.87 -12.73 14.60
N GLU A 65 10.31 -13.59 15.42
CA GLU A 65 10.97 -14.82 15.89
C GLU A 65 10.83 -15.97 14.89
N PRO A 66 11.66 -17.01 14.97
CA PRO A 66 11.66 -18.13 14.02
C PRO A 66 10.36 -18.94 13.92
N ASP A 67 9.46 -18.79 14.88
CA ASP A 67 8.14 -19.45 14.90
C ASP A 67 7.10 -18.74 14.03
N VAL A 68 7.39 -17.54 13.52
CA VAL A 68 6.49 -16.82 12.62
C VAL A 68 6.47 -17.50 11.25
N THR A 69 5.27 -17.92 10.84
CA THR A 69 5.08 -18.62 9.57
C THR A 69 4.95 -17.63 8.40
N LEU A 70 5.19 -18.12 7.18
CA LEU A 70 4.96 -17.38 5.94
C LEU A 70 3.51 -16.84 5.88
N GLU A 71 2.54 -17.68 6.22
CA GLU A 71 1.12 -17.33 6.19
C GLU A 71 0.79 -16.16 7.14
N GLN A 72 1.37 -16.18 8.35
CA GLN A 72 1.21 -15.09 9.32
C GLN A 72 1.80 -13.76 8.80
N ASP A 73 2.96 -13.78 8.12
CA ASP A 73 3.52 -12.58 7.51
C ASP A 73 2.63 -12.06 6.38
N LEU A 74 2.13 -12.95 5.53
CA LEU A 74 1.25 -12.56 4.43
C LEU A 74 -0.11 -12.01 4.93
N LEU A 75 -0.62 -12.52 6.07
CA LEU A 75 -1.91 -12.09 6.66
C LEU A 75 -1.93 -10.61 7.03
N ARG A 76 -0.80 -10.05 7.47
CA ARG A 76 -0.69 -8.65 7.90
C ARG A 76 -0.54 -7.66 6.74
N ARG A 77 -0.37 -8.12 5.50
CA ARG A 77 -0.16 -7.27 4.33
C ARG A 77 -1.43 -6.48 3.97
N ASP A 78 -1.24 -5.46 3.14
CA ASP A 78 -2.33 -4.54 2.75
C ASP A 78 -3.35 -5.19 1.79
N LEU A 79 -2.87 -5.74 0.67
CA LEU A 79 -3.71 -6.28 -0.40
C LEU A 79 -3.38 -7.74 -0.70
N THR A 80 -4.40 -8.52 -1.09
CA THR A 80 -4.25 -9.92 -1.48
C THR A 80 -3.24 -10.10 -2.62
N VAL A 81 -3.24 -9.18 -3.59
CA VAL A 81 -2.29 -9.16 -4.72
C VAL A 81 -0.84 -8.94 -4.30
N ASN A 82 -0.60 -8.40 -3.10
CA ASN A 82 0.71 -8.21 -2.48
C ASN A 82 1.03 -9.29 -1.44
N ALA A 83 0.12 -10.25 -1.24
CA ALA A 83 0.24 -11.34 -0.25
C ALA A 83 0.44 -12.70 -0.93
N ILE A 84 1.17 -12.71 -2.03
CA ILE A 84 1.60 -13.91 -2.76
C ILE A 84 3.11 -14.04 -2.59
N ALA A 85 3.58 -15.23 -2.26
CA ALA A 85 5.01 -15.54 -2.23
C ALA A 85 5.34 -16.64 -3.24
N MET A 86 6.60 -16.71 -3.64
CA MET A 86 7.11 -17.75 -4.51
C MET A 86 8.40 -18.31 -3.90
N SER A 87 8.49 -19.63 -3.77
CA SER A 87 9.72 -20.30 -3.36
C SER A 87 10.75 -20.34 -4.50
N GLU A 88 11.98 -20.70 -4.16
CA GLU A 88 13.08 -20.79 -5.13
C GLU A 88 12.82 -21.78 -6.26
N ASP A 89 12.07 -22.85 -6.00
CA ASP A 89 11.66 -23.84 -7.00
C ASP A 89 10.50 -23.38 -7.90
N GLY A 90 9.99 -22.14 -7.68
CA GLY A 90 8.89 -21.57 -8.45
C GLY A 90 7.50 -21.93 -7.93
N THR A 91 7.38 -22.62 -6.80
CA THR A 91 6.09 -22.94 -6.20
C THR A 91 5.46 -21.66 -5.63
N LEU A 92 4.22 -21.37 -6.05
CA LEU A 92 3.46 -20.20 -5.54
C LEU A 92 2.73 -20.56 -4.24
N PHE A 93 2.86 -19.66 -3.27
CA PHE A 93 2.14 -19.71 -2.01
C PHE A 93 1.17 -18.53 -1.94
N ASP A 94 -0.12 -18.81 -2.05
CA ASP A 94 -1.20 -17.81 -2.15
C ASP A 94 -2.38 -18.17 -1.23
N PRO A 95 -2.22 -18.04 0.10
CA PRO A 95 -3.25 -18.46 1.05
C PRO A 95 -4.49 -17.54 1.05
N TYR A 96 -4.38 -16.34 0.48
CA TYR A 96 -5.44 -15.32 0.52
C TYR A 96 -6.06 -15.02 -0.86
N ASN A 97 -5.88 -15.93 -1.84
CA ASN A 97 -6.44 -15.83 -3.18
C ASN A 97 -6.03 -14.58 -3.97
N GLY A 98 -4.82 -14.08 -3.75
CA GLY A 98 -4.30 -12.92 -4.46
C GLY A 98 -4.20 -13.14 -5.96
N LYS A 99 -3.90 -14.36 -6.42
CA LYS A 99 -3.90 -14.73 -7.83
C LYS A 99 -5.30 -14.57 -8.46
N LEU A 100 -6.34 -15.01 -7.75
CA LEU A 100 -7.72 -14.86 -8.20
C LEU A 100 -8.12 -13.39 -8.32
N ASP A 101 -7.71 -12.57 -7.34
CA ASP A 101 -7.96 -11.12 -7.38
C ASP A 101 -7.15 -10.42 -8.49
N LEU A 102 -5.93 -10.88 -8.80
CA LEU A 102 -5.17 -10.43 -9.97
C LEU A 102 -5.90 -10.75 -11.28
N GLU A 103 -6.43 -11.95 -11.44
CA GLU A 103 -7.19 -12.37 -12.62
C GLU A 103 -8.49 -11.58 -12.77
N LYS A 104 -9.17 -11.31 -11.65
CA LYS A 104 -10.41 -10.50 -11.61
C LYS A 104 -10.15 -9.01 -11.63
N LYS A 105 -8.87 -8.58 -11.52
CA LYS A 105 -8.46 -7.17 -11.44
C LYS A 105 -9.08 -6.43 -10.27
N VAL A 106 -9.02 -7.04 -9.08
CA VAL A 106 -9.60 -6.50 -7.85
C VAL A 106 -8.49 -6.20 -6.84
N LEU A 107 -8.56 -5.02 -6.23
CA LEU A 107 -7.75 -4.63 -5.08
C LEU A 107 -8.56 -4.90 -3.81
N ARG A 108 -8.23 -5.99 -3.13
CA ARG A 108 -8.90 -6.46 -1.92
C ARG A 108 -7.92 -6.49 -0.76
N HIS A 109 -8.34 -6.01 0.42
CA HIS A 109 -7.54 -6.17 1.64
C HIS A 109 -7.41 -7.64 2.05
N VAL A 110 -6.30 -8.00 2.69
CA VAL A 110 -6.03 -9.38 3.08
C VAL A 110 -6.89 -9.80 4.27
N SER A 111 -6.96 -8.96 5.30
CA SER A 111 -7.62 -9.27 6.57
C SER A 111 -8.06 -8.00 7.30
N HIS A 112 -8.78 -8.18 8.41
CA HIS A 112 -9.17 -7.06 9.28
C HIS A 112 -7.96 -6.30 9.88
N ALA A 113 -6.77 -6.89 9.92
CA ALA A 113 -5.53 -6.19 10.29
C ALA A 113 -5.23 -4.98 9.38
N PHE A 114 -5.95 -4.82 8.26
CA PHE A 114 -5.90 -3.64 7.41
C PHE A 114 -6.13 -2.33 8.18
N VAL A 115 -7.00 -2.32 9.18
CA VAL A 115 -7.31 -1.13 9.99
C VAL A 115 -6.17 -0.69 10.91
N GLU A 116 -5.18 -1.54 11.14
CA GLU A 116 -4.09 -1.25 12.06
C GLU A 116 -3.15 -0.13 11.56
N ASP A 117 -2.94 -0.03 10.24
CA ASP A 117 -2.13 1.05 9.64
C ASP A 117 -3.00 1.93 8.72
N PRO A 118 -3.40 3.14 9.16
CA PRO A 118 -4.23 4.04 8.36
C PRO A 118 -3.55 4.48 7.05
N LEU A 119 -2.22 4.36 6.89
CA LEU A 119 -1.53 4.64 5.63
C LEU A 119 -2.01 3.72 4.50
N ARG A 120 -2.53 2.54 4.81
CA ARG A 120 -3.06 1.60 3.81
C ARG A 120 -4.17 2.19 2.96
N VAL A 121 -4.92 3.16 3.47
CA VAL A 121 -5.92 3.91 2.69
C VAL A 121 -5.25 4.62 1.50
N LEU A 122 -4.16 5.33 1.75
CA LEU A 122 -3.41 6.02 0.69
C LEU A 122 -2.71 5.03 -0.25
N ARG A 123 -2.18 3.94 0.30
CA ARG A 123 -1.54 2.87 -0.48
C ARG A 123 -2.52 2.23 -1.47
N VAL A 124 -3.74 1.91 -1.04
CA VAL A 124 -4.78 1.37 -1.93
C VAL A 124 -5.16 2.37 -3.00
N ALA A 125 -5.34 3.66 -2.65
CA ALA A 125 -5.60 4.72 -3.63
C ALA A 125 -4.48 4.84 -4.67
N ARG A 126 -3.20 4.75 -4.25
CA ARG A 126 -2.04 4.74 -5.15
C ARG A 126 -2.03 3.50 -6.06
N PHE A 127 -2.30 2.31 -5.53
CA PHE A 127 -2.40 1.11 -6.36
C PHE A 127 -3.57 1.18 -7.34
N ALA A 128 -4.71 1.76 -6.94
CA ALA A 128 -5.84 1.98 -7.83
C ALA A 128 -5.45 2.92 -8.99
N ALA A 129 -4.74 4.01 -8.72
CA ALA A 129 -4.21 4.90 -9.74
C ALA A 129 -3.22 4.19 -10.66
N ARG A 130 -2.25 3.48 -10.09
CA ARG A 130 -1.20 2.76 -10.82
C ARG A 130 -1.73 1.66 -11.74
N TYR A 131 -2.78 0.95 -11.32
CA TYR A 131 -3.32 -0.19 -12.05
C TYR A 131 -4.64 0.12 -12.78
N HIS A 132 -5.05 1.40 -12.79
CA HIS A 132 -6.28 1.83 -13.44
C HIS A 132 -6.34 1.42 -14.93
N HIS A 133 -5.26 1.64 -15.67
CA HIS A 133 -5.16 1.33 -17.10
C HIS A 133 -5.25 -0.18 -17.39
N TYR A 134 -5.00 -1.05 -16.41
CA TYR A 134 -5.27 -2.49 -16.50
C TYR A 134 -6.71 -2.86 -16.16
N GLY A 135 -7.53 -1.90 -15.72
CA GLY A 135 -8.93 -2.11 -15.36
C GLY A 135 -9.13 -2.63 -13.94
N PHE A 136 -8.17 -2.40 -13.02
CA PHE A 136 -8.35 -2.75 -11.61
C PHE A 136 -9.37 -1.86 -10.93
N THR A 137 -10.18 -2.49 -10.05
CA THR A 137 -11.18 -1.82 -9.20
C THR A 137 -10.94 -2.21 -7.73
N ILE A 138 -11.41 -1.37 -6.82
CA ILE A 138 -11.34 -1.68 -5.38
C ILE A 138 -12.56 -2.51 -5.00
N ALA A 139 -12.36 -3.57 -4.20
CA ALA A 139 -13.44 -4.36 -3.66
C ALA A 139 -14.34 -3.51 -2.74
N ALA A 140 -15.67 -3.72 -2.79
CA ALA A 140 -16.62 -2.93 -2.02
C ALA A 140 -16.31 -2.95 -0.52
N GLU A 141 -16.04 -4.13 0.03
CA GLU A 141 -15.68 -4.31 1.44
C GLU A 141 -14.36 -3.63 1.82
N THR A 142 -13.42 -3.48 0.87
CA THR A 142 -12.17 -2.73 1.10
C THR A 142 -12.44 -1.23 1.14
N LEU A 143 -13.29 -0.74 0.25
CA LEU A 143 -13.70 0.67 0.23
C LEU A 143 -14.47 1.05 1.50
N GLU A 144 -15.35 0.17 1.98
CA GLU A 144 -16.06 0.36 3.26
C GLU A 144 -15.07 0.45 4.44
N LEU A 145 -14.06 -0.42 4.46
CA LEU A 145 -13.02 -0.40 5.49
C LEU A 145 -12.15 0.86 5.43
N MET A 146 -11.78 1.32 4.22
CA MET A 146 -11.10 2.59 4.01
C MET A 146 -11.94 3.77 4.52
N THR A 147 -13.25 3.76 4.26
CA THR A 147 -14.18 4.80 4.73
C THR A 147 -14.28 4.79 6.26
N HIS A 148 -14.32 3.61 6.87
CA HIS A 148 -14.29 3.48 8.33
C HIS A 148 -13.03 4.11 8.94
N ILE A 149 -11.84 3.79 8.40
CA ILE A 149 -10.57 4.37 8.85
C ILE A 149 -10.56 5.90 8.67
N SER A 150 -11.05 6.39 7.54
CA SER A 150 -11.10 7.83 7.26
C SER A 150 -11.98 8.60 8.25
N ASN A 151 -13.08 7.99 8.67
CA ASN A 151 -14.02 8.61 9.62
C ASN A 151 -13.61 8.41 11.10
N SER A 152 -12.67 7.52 11.41
CA SER A 152 -12.21 7.28 12.78
C SER A 152 -11.29 8.39 13.32
N GLY A 153 -10.76 9.27 12.44
CA GLY A 153 -9.77 10.28 12.79
C GLY A 153 -8.32 9.75 12.80
N GLU A 154 -8.10 8.46 12.54
CA GLU A 154 -6.75 7.88 12.58
C GLU A 154 -5.84 8.41 11.47
N LEU A 155 -6.37 8.90 10.35
CA LEU A 155 -5.56 9.52 9.29
C LEU A 155 -4.77 10.74 9.78
N ALA A 156 -5.28 11.48 10.77
CA ALA A 156 -4.59 12.62 11.37
C ALA A 156 -3.33 12.23 12.18
N THR A 157 -3.17 10.94 12.51
CA THR A 157 -1.98 10.43 13.22
C THR A 157 -0.80 10.12 12.28
N LEU A 158 -1.04 10.13 10.98
CA LEU A 158 0.01 9.88 9.99
C LEU A 158 1.00 11.04 9.94
N SER A 159 2.29 10.73 9.86
CA SER A 159 3.29 11.76 9.61
C SER A 159 3.15 12.34 8.21
N ALA A 160 3.36 13.65 8.08
CA ALA A 160 3.28 14.35 6.80
C ALA A 160 4.21 13.73 5.75
N GLU A 161 5.38 13.22 6.17
CA GLU A 161 6.32 12.53 5.29
C GLU A 161 5.75 11.26 4.66
N ARG A 162 5.12 10.39 5.46
CA ARG A 162 4.51 9.16 4.95
C ARG A 162 3.36 9.46 3.98
N VAL A 163 2.53 10.44 4.32
CA VAL A 163 1.43 10.92 3.46
C VAL A 163 1.98 11.46 2.15
N TRP A 164 3.02 12.31 2.23
CA TRP A 164 3.66 12.89 1.06
C TRP A 164 4.28 11.83 0.16
N GLN A 165 4.95 10.82 0.70
CA GLN A 165 5.56 9.75 -0.08
C GLN A 165 4.52 8.97 -0.92
N GLU A 166 3.36 8.64 -0.35
CA GLU A 166 2.30 7.96 -1.11
C GLU A 166 1.71 8.87 -2.20
N MET A 167 1.48 10.14 -1.88
CA MET A 167 1.02 11.13 -2.87
C MET A 167 2.05 11.32 -3.99
N GLN A 168 3.32 11.57 -3.66
CA GLN A 168 4.39 11.75 -4.63
C GLN A 168 4.51 10.55 -5.58
N ARG A 169 4.47 9.33 -5.04
CA ARG A 169 4.50 8.11 -5.83
C ARG A 169 3.29 8.00 -6.76
N SER A 170 2.10 8.39 -6.31
CA SER A 170 0.90 8.36 -7.15
C SER A 170 0.98 9.34 -8.33
N LEU A 171 1.74 10.43 -8.18
CA LEU A 171 1.96 11.45 -9.21
C LEU A 171 3.10 11.09 -10.18
N SER A 172 4.05 10.23 -9.77
CA SER A 172 5.30 9.98 -10.51
C SER A 172 5.48 8.54 -10.99
N GLU A 173 4.73 7.56 -10.47
CA GLU A 173 4.87 6.16 -10.86
C GLU A 173 4.17 5.84 -12.19
N GLY A 174 4.91 5.28 -13.15
CA GLY A 174 4.41 4.86 -14.45
C GLY A 174 4.92 5.75 -15.60
N THR A 175 4.52 5.42 -16.82
CA THR A 175 4.72 6.28 -18.00
C THR A 175 3.63 7.34 -18.05
N ALA A 176 3.81 8.40 -18.86
CA ALA A 176 2.83 9.47 -19.01
C ALA A 176 1.42 8.94 -19.39
N ASP A 177 1.36 7.89 -20.21
CA ASP A 177 0.10 7.26 -20.63
C ASP A 177 -0.53 6.36 -19.56
N GLU A 178 0.26 5.91 -18.58
CA GLU A 178 -0.18 5.02 -17.49
C GLU A 178 -0.56 5.81 -16.23
N GLN A 179 -0.09 7.05 -16.10
CA GLN A 179 -0.33 7.87 -14.91
C GLN A 179 -1.78 8.32 -14.84
N ARG A 180 -2.41 8.03 -13.70
CA ARG A 180 -3.78 8.44 -13.41
C ARG A 180 -3.87 9.02 -12.00
N PRO A 181 -3.19 10.15 -11.76
CA PRO A 181 -3.24 10.83 -10.46
C PRO A 181 -4.66 11.26 -10.06
N ASP A 182 -5.52 11.52 -11.03
CA ASP A 182 -6.93 11.78 -10.79
C ASP A 182 -7.63 10.64 -10.06
N VAL A 183 -7.27 9.38 -10.37
CA VAL A 183 -7.84 8.20 -9.72
C VAL A 183 -7.45 8.16 -8.24
N PHE A 184 -6.21 8.53 -7.89
CA PHE A 184 -5.78 8.62 -6.49
C PHE A 184 -6.70 9.56 -5.69
N PHE A 185 -6.90 10.77 -6.16
CA PHE A 185 -7.74 11.75 -5.49
C PHE A 185 -9.22 11.36 -5.51
N LYS A 186 -9.73 10.77 -6.60
CA LYS A 186 -11.09 10.25 -6.68
C LYS A 186 -11.37 9.17 -5.64
N VAL A 187 -10.45 8.23 -5.45
CA VAL A 187 -10.57 7.19 -4.43
C VAL A 187 -10.55 7.78 -3.03
N LEU A 188 -9.63 8.73 -2.75
CA LEU A 188 -9.57 9.39 -1.45
C LEU A 188 -10.82 10.22 -1.15
N HIS A 189 -11.40 10.88 -2.16
CA HIS A 189 -12.68 11.57 -2.02
C HIS A 189 -13.81 10.57 -1.72
N GLN A 190 -13.88 9.47 -2.47
CA GLN A 190 -14.92 8.44 -2.33
C GLN A 190 -14.94 7.80 -0.93
N CYS A 191 -13.76 7.60 -0.31
CA CYS A 191 -13.66 7.04 1.05
C CYS A 191 -13.52 8.12 2.14
N HIS A 192 -13.77 9.39 1.86
CA HIS A 192 -13.67 10.54 2.76
C HIS A 192 -12.25 10.87 3.28
N ALA A 193 -11.24 10.16 2.83
CA ALA A 193 -9.86 10.41 3.22
C ALA A 193 -9.34 11.78 2.72
N LEU A 194 -9.81 12.23 1.54
CA LEU A 194 -9.43 13.53 0.99
C LEU A 194 -9.84 14.67 1.93
N LYS A 195 -11.07 14.62 2.44
CA LYS A 195 -11.58 15.59 3.41
C LYS A 195 -10.81 15.60 4.72
N ALA A 196 -10.37 14.42 5.17
CA ALA A 196 -9.61 14.28 6.41
C ALA A 196 -8.18 14.82 6.30
N LEU A 197 -7.53 14.64 5.13
CA LEU A 197 -6.12 14.98 4.93
C LEU A 197 -5.91 16.35 4.27
N TRP A 198 -6.77 16.70 3.31
CA TRP A 198 -6.68 17.94 2.51
C TRP A 198 -8.08 18.52 2.28
N PRO A 199 -8.71 19.10 3.32
CA PRO A 199 -10.07 19.63 3.22
C PRO A 199 -10.21 20.74 2.16
N GLU A 200 -9.14 21.47 1.86
CA GLU A 200 -9.15 22.49 0.82
C GLU A 200 -9.26 21.87 -0.58
N LEU A 201 -8.62 20.72 -0.81
CA LEU A 201 -8.73 19.98 -2.07
C LEU A 201 -10.10 19.31 -2.20
N ASP A 202 -10.62 18.77 -1.10
CA ASP A 202 -11.96 18.17 -1.07
C ASP A 202 -13.04 19.22 -1.36
N ALA A 203 -12.87 20.46 -0.89
CA ALA A 203 -13.78 21.57 -1.14
C ALA A 203 -13.85 22.02 -2.60
N LEU A 204 -12.87 21.64 -3.44
CA LEU A 204 -12.92 21.90 -4.89
C LEU A 204 -13.88 20.94 -5.62
N TRP A 205 -14.30 19.86 -4.96
CA TRP A 205 -15.18 18.88 -5.57
C TRP A 205 -16.57 19.47 -5.80
N GLY A 206 -17.03 19.42 -7.06
CA GLY A 206 -18.34 19.98 -7.43
C GLY A 206 -18.37 21.50 -7.61
N VAL A 207 -17.24 22.21 -7.45
CA VAL A 207 -17.16 23.63 -7.78
C VAL A 207 -17.29 23.81 -9.29
N PRO A 208 -18.30 24.55 -9.78
CA PRO A 208 -18.50 24.72 -11.22
C PRO A 208 -17.43 25.66 -11.81
N ASN A 209 -16.88 25.25 -12.95
CA ASN A 209 -16.06 26.13 -13.77
C ASN A 209 -16.92 26.76 -14.87
N PRO A 210 -16.73 28.05 -15.22
CA PRO A 210 -17.48 28.69 -16.28
C PRO A 210 -17.18 28.00 -17.64
N ALA A 211 -18.19 27.40 -18.25
CA ALA A 211 -18.08 26.70 -19.53
C ALA A 211 -17.53 27.59 -20.68
N LEU A 212 -17.67 28.91 -20.54
CA LEU A 212 -17.11 29.86 -21.51
C LEU A 212 -15.58 29.83 -21.57
N TRP A 213 -14.92 29.61 -20.41
CA TRP A 213 -13.46 29.64 -20.30
C TRP A 213 -12.85 28.23 -20.21
N HIS A 214 -13.64 27.29 -19.75
CA HIS A 214 -13.23 25.89 -19.53
C HIS A 214 -14.31 24.93 -20.03
N PRO A 215 -14.55 24.88 -21.35
CA PRO A 215 -15.59 24.00 -21.92
C PRO A 215 -15.30 22.51 -21.74
N GLU A 216 -14.03 22.17 -21.48
CA GLU A 216 -13.54 20.81 -21.26
C GLU A 216 -13.80 20.29 -19.85
N ILE A 217 -14.14 21.16 -18.89
CA ILE A 217 -14.28 20.78 -17.48
C ILE A 217 -15.60 21.28 -16.88
N CYS A 218 -16.22 20.44 -16.08
CA CYS A 218 -17.50 20.72 -15.42
C CYS A 218 -17.40 20.88 -13.90
N SER A 219 -16.23 20.60 -13.28
CA SER A 219 -16.02 20.76 -11.84
C SER A 219 -14.57 21.12 -11.51
N GLY A 220 -14.33 21.69 -10.32
CA GLY A 220 -13.00 22.09 -9.85
C GLY A 220 -11.96 20.96 -9.75
N VAL A 221 -12.42 19.71 -9.70
CA VAL A 221 -11.54 18.53 -9.63
C VAL A 221 -10.60 18.41 -10.84
N HIS A 222 -11.01 18.94 -11.98
CA HIS A 222 -10.19 18.90 -13.19
C HIS A 222 -8.89 19.70 -13.10
N THR A 223 -8.79 20.65 -12.18
CA THR A 223 -7.54 21.40 -11.98
C THR A 223 -6.41 20.56 -11.40
N MET A 224 -6.71 19.33 -10.93
CA MET A 224 -5.73 18.40 -10.37
C MET A 224 -5.34 17.26 -11.34
N MET A 225 -5.91 17.25 -12.51
CA MET A 225 -5.55 16.36 -13.62
C MET A 225 -4.54 17.05 -14.50
#